data_5790c61d32fe9ac5905addc6ba68045e
#
_entry.id   5790c61d32fe9ac5905addc6ba68045e
#
_cell.length_a   1.000
_cell.length_b   1.000
_cell.length_c   1.000
_cell.angle_alpha   90.00
_cell.angle_beta   90.00
_cell.angle_gamma   90.00
#
_symmetry.space_group_name_H-M   'P 1'
#
loop_
_entity.id
_entity.type
_entity.pdbx_description
1 polymer ?
#
loop_
_entity_poly.entity_id
_entity_poly.type
_entity_poly.pdbx_seq_one_letter_code
_entity_poly.pdbx_strand_id
1 'polypeptide(L)'
;MKSAKVKTNMQQFYKNVVSVPAHWKESCVGTECSLHQLSPYIGKLKSSIARDLVATYSKPGDLIVDPFSGSGTVALEALLQGRRAFTSDISAYAKILCEAKLKSPPSLECALEKAENTLSQSNKLPDPDLRKVPAWVRQFFHPRTLKDAIKFATVCKRDENNFLFACFLGILHHQRPGFLSYPSSHLVPYLRKKKYPRDQFPELYQYRELRSRLLSKIRRAYARCPKIPTNGNSVHKHCSVRSLNLPESFDCLITSPPYMNALDYNRDNRLRLWFINPNYSVTTEDKVIQKQEAFKITIASLVKKVNSSLKTNGYCVIIVGERIASKPKTHLSHFVCNIVADYAPSLKLLEVMEDHIPDIRRSRRDYRGTKKEHFLIFHKV
;
A
#
# COMPACT_ATOMS: atom_id res chain seq x y z
N MET A 1 -37.24 7.39 25.37
CA MET A 1 -37.55 6.70 24.10
C MET A 1 -36.33 5.98 23.62
N LYS A 2 -36.29 4.64 23.72
CA LYS A 2 -35.17 3.82 23.24
C LYS A 2 -35.22 3.77 21.72
N SER A 3 -34.27 4.37 21.04
CA SER A 3 -34.07 4.27 19.60
C SER A 3 -34.03 2.78 19.19
N ALA A 4 -34.99 2.36 18.37
CA ALA A 4 -34.98 1.05 17.75
C ALA A 4 -33.77 0.99 16.81
N LYS A 5 -32.66 0.38 17.27
CA LYS A 5 -31.48 0.10 16.43
C LYS A 5 -31.95 -0.83 15.32
N VAL A 6 -31.99 -0.32 14.08
CA VAL A 6 -32.13 -1.13 12.89
C VAL A 6 -30.83 -2.00 12.79
N LYS A 7 -30.89 -3.16 13.46
CA LYS A 7 -29.87 -4.21 13.23
C LYS A 7 -30.11 -4.71 11.82
N THR A 8 -29.20 -4.44 10.91
CA THR A 8 -29.23 -5.06 9.59
C THR A 8 -29.31 -6.57 9.80
N ASN A 9 -30.41 -7.18 9.34
CA ASN A 9 -30.64 -8.59 9.57
C ASN A 9 -29.55 -9.38 8.83
N MET A 10 -28.77 -10.21 9.55
CA MET A 10 -27.70 -11.05 8.99
C MET A 10 -28.19 -11.86 7.79
N GLN A 11 -29.43 -12.37 7.83
CA GLN A 11 -30.02 -13.11 6.71
C GLN A 11 -30.20 -12.23 5.46
N GLN A 12 -30.54 -10.95 5.63
CA GLN A 12 -30.68 -10.01 4.52
C GLN A 12 -29.32 -9.61 3.93
N PHE A 13 -28.27 -9.49 4.77
CA PHE A 13 -26.89 -9.25 4.32
C PHE A 13 -26.41 -10.36 3.38
N TYR A 14 -26.56 -11.63 3.77
CA TYR A 14 -26.11 -12.77 2.97
C TYR A 14 -26.93 -13.04 1.71
N LYS A 15 -28.16 -12.58 1.63
CA LYS A 15 -28.98 -12.69 0.40
C LYS A 15 -28.43 -11.83 -0.75
N ASN A 16 -27.66 -10.78 -0.44
CA ASN A 16 -27.12 -9.84 -1.43
C ASN A 16 -25.62 -10.09 -1.72
N VAL A 17 -25.04 -11.20 -1.25
CA VAL A 17 -23.65 -11.54 -1.53
C VAL A 17 -23.55 -12.19 -2.90
N VAL A 18 -22.79 -11.55 -3.79
CA VAL A 18 -22.50 -12.06 -5.12
C VAL A 18 -20.99 -12.41 -5.25
N SER A 19 -20.67 -13.37 -6.09
CA SER A 19 -19.26 -13.65 -6.39
C SER A 19 -18.66 -12.54 -7.22
N VAL A 20 -17.39 -12.21 -6.95
CA VAL A 20 -16.63 -11.28 -7.80
C VAL A 20 -16.52 -11.76 -9.25
N PRO A 21 -16.34 -10.87 -10.23
CA PRO A 21 -16.10 -11.22 -11.62
C PRO A 21 -14.95 -12.22 -11.77
N ALA A 22 -15.09 -13.19 -12.68
CA ALA A 22 -14.11 -14.28 -12.84
C ALA A 22 -12.70 -13.77 -13.14
N HIS A 23 -12.56 -12.73 -13.96
CA HIS A 23 -11.25 -12.12 -14.33
C HIS A 23 -10.52 -11.46 -13.15
N TRP A 24 -11.22 -11.16 -12.03
CA TRP A 24 -10.53 -10.71 -10.80
C TRP A 24 -9.67 -11.81 -10.16
N LYS A 25 -9.96 -13.07 -10.46
CA LYS A 25 -9.17 -14.21 -9.97
C LYS A 25 -7.89 -14.43 -10.77
N GLU A 26 -7.81 -13.90 -12.00
CA GLU A 26 -6.68 -14.05 -12.90
C GLU A 26 -5.47 -13.21 -12.45
N SER A 27 -4.27 -13.62 -12.89
CA SER A 27 -3.05 -12.85 -12.63
C SER A 27 -3.01 -11.60 -13.50
N CYS A 28 -2.82 -10.44 -12.89
CA CYS A 28 -2.55 -9.20 -13.63
C CYS A 28 -1.05 -8.91 -13.81
N VAL A 29 -0.19 -9.81 -13.35
CA VAL A 29 1.27 -9.69 -13.52
C VAL A 29 1.62 -9.82 -15.00
N GLY A 30 2.14 -8.76 -15.59
CA GLY A 30 2.45 -8.72 -17.03
C GLY A 30 1.49 -7.86 -17.87
N THR A 31 0.28 -7.60 -17.39
CA THR A 31 -0.71 -6.73 -18.05
C THR A 31 -0.93 -5.40 -17.33
N GLU A 32 -0.60 -5.33 -16.05
CA GLU A 32 -0.74 -4.11 -15.25
C GLU A 32 0.31 -3.04 -15.62
N CYS A 33 0.01 -1.78 -15.32
CA CYS A 33 0.99 -0.70 -15.36
C CYS A 33 2.17 -1.05 -14.42
N SER A 34 3.39 -1.02 -14.97
CA SER A 34 4.58 -1.44 -14.23
C SER A 34 4.91 -0.56 -13.02
N LEU A 35 4.33 0.63 -12.89
CA LEU A 35 4.41 1.46 -11.68
C LEU A 35 3.75 0.80 -10.45
N HIS A 36 2.83 -0.14 -10.63
CA HIS A 36 2.33 -0.94 -9.50
C HIS A 36 3.40 -1.79 -8.82
N GLN A 37 4.50 -2.03 -9.52
CA GLN A 37 5.61 -2.87 -9.06
C GLN A 37 6.84 -2.06 -8.58
N LEU A 38 6.71 -0.76 -8.31
CA LEU A 38 7.84 0.09 -7.85
C LEU A 38 8.54 -0.50 -6.63
N SER A 39 7.79 -0.94 -5.64
CA SER A 39 8.33 -1.60 -4.46
C SER A 39 7.34 -2.61 -3.88
N PRO A 40 7.82 -3.70 -3.24
CA PRO A 40 6.93 -4.65 -2.60
C PRO A 40 6.11 -3.98 -1.49
N TYR A 41 4.80 -4.21 -1.50
CA TYR A 41 3.89 -3.78 -0.42
C TYR A 41 2.92 -4.93 -0.14
N ILE A 42 2.95 -5.43 1.10
CA ILE A 42 2.13 -6.57 1.51
C ILE A 42 0.69 -6.09 1.72
N GLY A 43 -0.28 -6.85 1.22
CA GLY A 43 -1.70 -6.51 1.37
C GLY A 43 -2.20 -5.42 0.42
N LYS A 44 -1.46 -5.10 -0.65
CA LYS A 44 -1.96 -4.19 -1.68
C LYS A 44 -3.13 -4.81 -2.45
N LEU A 45 -4.14 -4.01 -2.76
CA LEU A 45 -5.22 -4.38 -3.66
C LEU A 45 -4.65 -4.74 -5.06
N LYS A 46 -5.25 -5.71 -5.74
CA LYS A 46 -4.89 -6.01 -7.14
C LYS A 46 -5.24 -4.84 -8.05
N SER A 47 -4.35 -4.53 -8.98
CA SER A 47 -4.55 -3.44 -9.95
C SER A 47 -5.77 -3.66 -10.84
N SER A 48 -6.04 -4.91 -11.28
CA SER A 48 -7.24 -5.24 -12.05
C SER A 48 -8.53 -4.95 -11.28
N ILE A 49 -8.58 -5.30 -10.01
CA ILE A 49 -9.73 -5.01 -9.14
C ILE A 49 -9.91 -3.49 -8.96
N ALA A 50 -8.83 -2.78 -8.64
CA ALA A 50 -8.88 -1.33 -8.50
C ALA A 50 -9.33 -0.64 -9.81
N ARG A 51 -8.86 -1.13 -10.96
CA ARG A 51 -9.25 -0.64 -12.30
C ARG A 51 -10.74 -0.75 -12.52
N ASP A 52 -11.30 -1.92 -12.26
CA ASP A 52 -12.71 -2.19 -12.48
C ASP A 52 -13.60 -1.40 -11.52
N LEU A 53 -13.21 -1.33 -10.23
CA LEU A 53 -13.95 -0.53 -9.25
C LEU A 53 -13.97 0.95 -9.65
N VAL A 54 -12.83 1.50 -10.10
CA VAL A 54 -12.74 2.87 -10.59
C VAL A 54 -13.63 3.06 -11.82
N ALA A 55 -13.58 2.14 -12.79
CA ALA A 55 -14.38 2.22 -14.00
C ALA A 55 -15.89 2.15 -13.73
N THR A 56 -16.30 1.26 -12.81
CA THR A 56 -17.70 0.99 -12.51
C THR A 56 -18.35 2.10 -11.68
N TYR A 57 -17.63 2.62 -10.68
CA TYR A 57 -18.21 3.52 -9.68
C TYR A 57 -17.80 4.99 -9.83
N SER A 58 -17.18 5.35 -10.96
CA SER A 58 -16.81 6.74 -11.26
C SER A 58 -16.74 7.03 -12.76
N LYS A 59 -16.64 8.31 -13.12
CA LYS A 59 -16.50 8.81 -14.48
C LYS A 59 -15.17 9.55 -14.67
N PRO A 60 -14.62 9.68 -15.90
CA PRO A 60 -13.49 10.56 -16.14
C PRO A 60 -13.74 11.98 -15.60
N GLY A 61 -12.73 12.57 -14.97
CA GLY A 61 -12.83 13.86 -14.29
C GLY A 61 -13.23 13.80 -12.82
N ASP A 62 -13.83 12.70 -12.34
CA ASP A 62 -14.25 12.52 -10.96
C ASP A 62 -13.06 12.54 -9.98
N LEU A 63 -13.35 12.90 -8.73
CA LEU A 63 -12.42 12.84 -7.62
C LEU A 63 -12.64 11.56 -6.82
N ILE A 64 -11.64 10.67 -6.87
CA ILE A 64 -11.59 9.42 -6.10
C ILE A 64 -10.84 9.65 -4.79
N VAL A 65 -11.44 9.21 -3.68
CA VAL A 65 -10.84 9.30 -2.34
C VAL A 65 -10.41 7.92 -1.86
N ASP A 66 -9.16 7.79 -1.38
CA ASP A 66 -8.63 6.57 -0.76
C ASP A 66 -7.83 6.93 0.51
N PRO A 67 -8.48 6.93 1.69
CA PRO A 67 -7.84 7.35 2.95
C PRO A 67 -7.00 6.25 3.64
N PHE A 68 -6.89 5.07 3.03
CA PHE A 68 -5.98 4.00 3.43
C PHE A 68 -5.20 3.50 2.21
N SER A 69 -4.55 4.45 1.52
CA SER A 69 -4.02 4.26 0.17
C SER A 69 -2.91 3.20 0.04
N GLY A 70 -2.24 2.85 1.13
CA GLY A 70 -1.15 1.89 1.12
C GLY A 70 -0.15 2.19 0.02
N SER A 71 -0.01 1.27 -0.93
CA SER A 71 0.90 1.47 -2.07
C SER A 71 0.37 2.40 -3.17
N GLY A 72 -0.82 3.02 -3.01
CA GLY A 72 -1.43 3.90 -4.01
C GLY A 72 -1.94 3.17 -5.26
N THR A 73 -2.53 1.98 -5.09
CA THR A 73 -3.06 1.21 -6.23
C THR A 73 -4.31 1.87 -6.82
N VAL A 74 -5.26 2.23 -5.97
CA VAL A 74 -6.49 2.93 -6.40
C VAL A 74 -6.13 4.29 -7.03
N ALA A 75 -5.22 5.04 -6.42
CA ALA A 75 -4.77 6.33 -6.92
C ALA A 75 -4.19 6.24 -8.34
N LEU A 76 -3.32 5.25 -8.59
CA LEU A 76 -2.73 5.07 -9.92
C LEU A 76 -3.78 4.67 -10.96
N GLU A 77 -4.69 3.73 -10.64
CA GLU A 77 -5.75 3.33 -11.57
C GLU A 77 -6.75 4.47 -11.83
N ALA A 78 -7.02 5.33 -10.84
CA ALA A 78 -7.80 6.54 -11.03
C ALA A 78 -7.14 7.48 -12.06
N LEU A 79 -5.84 7.76 -11.91
CA LEU A 79 -5.10 8.60 -12.85
C LEU A 79 -5.07 8.01 -14.26
N LEU A 80 -4.78 6.70 -14.38
CA LEU A 80 -4.70 6.01 -15.68
C LEU A 80 -6.03 6.07 -16.46
N GLN A 81 -7.13 6.25 -15.77
CA GLN A 81 -8.47 6.33 -16.34
C GLN A 81 -9.01 7.79 -16.39
N GLY A 82 -8.16 8.79 -16.22
CA GLY A 82 -8.53 10.20 -16.33
C GLY A 82 -9.34 10.75 -15.16
N ARG A 83 -9.23 10.12 -13.97
CA ARG A 83 -9.80 10.62 -12.71
C ARG A 83 -8.73 11.36 -11.92
N ARG A 84 -9.15 12.12 -10.92
CA ARG A 84 -8.27 12.73 -9.91
C ARG A 84 -8.28 11.86 -8.67
N ALA A 85 -7.19 11.89 -7.88
CA ALA A 85 -7.07 11.12 -6.65
C ALA A 85 -6.74 12.01 -5.45
N PHE A 86 -7.48 11.83 -4.35
CA PHE A 86 -7.14 12.35 -3.04
C PHE A 86 -6.91 11.15 -2.11
N THR A 87 -5.71 11.03 -1.59
CA THR A 87 -5.29 9.85 -0.83
C THR A 87 -4.66 10.21 0.50
N SER A 88 -4.72 9.31 1.45
CA SER A 88 -3.90 9.42 2.66
C SER A 88 -3.46 8.05 3.19
N ASP A 89 -2.41 8.08 4.00
CA ASP A 89 -1.97 6.94 4.78
C ASP A 89 -1.12 7.41 5.96
N ILE A 90 -1.12 6.65 7.05
CA ILE A 90 -0.29 6.92 8.22
C ILE A 90 1.16 6.47 8.03
N SER A 91 1.40 5.54 7.10
CA SER A 91 2.70 4.95 6.86
C SER A 91 3.59 5.87 6.01
N ALA A 92 4.77 6.23 6.50
CA ALA A 92 5.77 6.96 5.73
C ALA A 92 6.20 6.20 4.46
N TYR A 93 6.18 4.86 4.49
CA TYR A 93 6.46 4.04 3.31
C TYR A 93 5.34 4.13 2.27
N ALA A 94 4.09 4.08 2.72
CA ALA A 94 2.93 4.30 1.84
C ALA A 94 2.96 5.68 1.19
N LYS A 95 3.29 6.74 1.94
CA LYS A 95 3.49 8.09 1.42
C LYS A 95 4.44 8.10 0.22
N ILE A 96 5.65 7.54 0.40
CA ILE A 96 6.65 7.52 -0.67
C ILE A 96 6.13 6.78 -1.91
N LEU A 97 5.47 5.63 -1.74
CA LEU A 97 4.96 4.85 -2.86
C LEU A 97 3.81 5.54 -3.59
N CYS A 98 2.91 6.17 -2.84
CA CYS A 98 1.77 6.89 -3.41
C CYS A 98 2.25 8.13 -4.17
N GLU A 99 3.07 8.98 -3.56
CA GLU A 99 3.62 10.17 -4.22
C GLU A 99 4.50 9.82 -5.43
N ALA A 100 5.27 8.72 -5.36
CA ALA A 100 6.06 8.23 -6.50
C ALA A 100 5.20 7.88 -7.72
N LYS A 101 3.96 7.42 -7.51
CA LYS A 101 3.01 7.12 -8.59
C LYS A 101 2.28 8.37 -9.07
N LEU A 102 1.84 9.21 -8.14
CA LEU A 102 1.14 10.45 -8.46
C LEU A 102 2.02 11.47 -9.19
N LYS A 103 3.33 11.46 -8.90
CA LYS A 103 4.32 12.43 -9.41
C LYS A 103 5.47 11.72 -10.12
N SER A 104 5.19 10.61 -10.83
CA SER A 104 6.21 9.92 -11.61
C SER A 104 6.76 10.84 -12.71
N PRO A 105 8.06 10.76 -13.04
CA PRO A 105 8.63 11.48 -14.18
C PRO A 105 7.85 11.18 -15.47
N PRO A 106 7.70 12.15 -16.38
CA PRO A 106 6.83 12.01 -17.56
C PRO A 106 7.33 10.97 -18.56
N SER A 107 8.62 10.66 -18.54
CA SER A 107 9.23 9.67 -19.44
C SER A 107 10.35 8.88 -18.77
N LEU A 108 10.74 7.77 -19.41
CA LEU A 108 11.89 6.97 -18.99
C LEU A 108 13.19 7.80 -19.02
N GLU A 109 13.39 8.60 -20.06
CA GLU A 109 14.57 9.45 -20.25
C GLU A 109 14.71 10.43 -19.09
N CYS A 110 13.65 11.14 -18.76
CA CYS A 110 13.61 12.07 -17.62
C CYS A 110 13.87 11.36 -16.28
N ALA A 111 13.35 10.14 -16.11
CA ALA A 111 13.58 9.36 -14.90
C ALA A 111 15.05 8.88 -14.80
N LEU A 112 15.65 8.47 -15.90
CA LEU A 112 17.08 8.06 -15.95
C LEU A 112 18.01 9.25 -15.72
N GLU A 113 17.76 10.40 -16.34
CA GLU A 113 18.54 11.63 -16.13
C GLU A 113 18.52 12.05 -14.65
N LYS A 114 17.32 12.09 -14.04
CA LYS A 114 17.18 12.37 -12.60
C LYS A 114 17.95 11.36 -11.74
N ALA A 115 17.95 10.08 -12.12
CA ALA A 115 18.67 9.05 -11.39
C ALA A 115 20.19 9.24 -11.48
N GLU A 116 20.74 9.54 -12.66
CA GLU A 116 22.18 9.80 -12.83
C GLU A 116 22.63 11.05 -12.07
N ASN A 117 21.82 12.11 -12.11
CA ASN A 117 22.09 13.33 -11.35
C ASN A 117 22.09 13.05 -9.82
N THR A 118 21.12 12.28 -9.32
CA THR A 118 21.04 11.90 -7.90
C THR A 118 22.21 11.00 -7.50
N LEU A 119 22.61 10.05 -8.36
CA LEU A 119 23.78 9.19 -8.14
C LEU A 119 25.08 10.01 -8.10
N SER A 120 25.27 10.96 -9.04
CA SER A 120 26.41 11.86 -9.05
C SER A 120 26.50 12.67 -7.76
N GLN A 121 25.40 13.25 -7.32
CA GLN A 121 25.36 13.99 -6.04
C GLN A 121 25.65 13.08 -4.84
N SER A 122 25.11 11.86 -4.83
CA SER A 122 25.34 10.90 -3.74
C SER A 122 26.82 10.50 -3.64
N ASN A 123 27.52 10.36 -4.77
CA ASN A 123 28.94 10.03 -4.79
C ASN A 123 29.84 11.13 -4.18
N LYS A 124 29.38 12.40 -4.23
CA LYS A 124 30.09 13.54 -3.62
C LYS A 124 29.93 13.61 -2.09
N LEU A 125 28.97 12.88 -1.52
CA LEU A 125 28.79 12.87 -0.08
C LEU A 125 29.92 12.09 0.61
N PRO A 126 30.34 12.53 1.82
CA PRO A 126 31.28 11.78 2.63
C PRO A 126 30.73 10.41 2.99
N ASP A 127 31.62 9.46 3.20
CA ASP A 127 31.25 8.12 3.61
C ASP A 127 30.61 8.13 5.01
N PRO A 128 29.44 7.50 5.18
CA PRO A 128 28.83 7.39 6.49
C PRO A 128 29.64 6.49 7.43
N ASP A 129 29.70 6.86 8.71
CA ASP A 129 30.31 6.01 9.74
C ASP A 129 29.37 4.82 10.03
N LEU A 130 29.72 3.66 9.50
CA LEU A 130 28.91 2.45 9.68
C LEU A 130 28.85 1.96 11.14
N ARG A 131 29.69 2.43 12.05
CA ARG A 131 29.59 2.09 13.47
C ARG A 131 28.34 2.67 14.09
N LYS A 132 27.85 3.81 13.58
CA LYS A 132 26.59 4.44 13.98
C LYS A 132 25.34 3.76 13.39
N VAL A 133 25.51 2.87 12.41
CA VAL A 133 24.41 2.10 11.81
C VAL A 133 24.11 0.87 12.68
N PRO A 134 22.84 0.60 13.04
CA PRO A 134 22.49 -0.56 13.85
C PRO A 134 23.02 -1.88 13.29
N ALA A 135 23.53 -2.75 14.15
CA ALA A 135 24.13 -4.02 13.76
C ALA A 135 23.20 -4.88 12.89
N TRP A 136 21.89 -4.88 13.21
CA TRP A 136 20.90 -5.63 12.44
C TRP A 136 20.77 -5.13 10.99
N VAL A 137 20.94 -3.82 10.71
CA VAL A 137 20.96 -3.26 9.35
C VAL A 137 22.25 -3.66 8.63
N ARG A 138 23.40 -3.50 9.29
CA ARG A 138 24.70 -3.85 8.71
C ARG A 138 24.77 -5.30 8.27
N GLN A 139 24.10 -6.20 8.94
CA GLN A 139 24.05 -7.62 8.59
C GLN A 139 23.37 -7.94 7.25
N PHE A 140 22.59 -7.02 6.70
CA PHE A 140 21.92 -7.21 5.39
C PHE A 140 22.84 -6.93 4.20
N PHE A 141 23.95 -6.19 4.38
CA PHE A 141 24.66 -5.62 3.24
C PHE A 141 26.18 -5.85 3.30
N HIS A 142 26.78 -5.86 2.12
CA HIS A 142 28.20 -5.58 2.01
C HIS A 142 28.47 -4.13 2.49
N PRO A 143 29.56 -3.85 3.23
CA PRO A 143 29.82 -2.51 3.79
C PRO A 143 29.79 -1.39 2.73
N ARG A 144 30.42 -1.60 1.58
CA ARG A 144 30.43 -0.63 0.48
C ARG A 144 29.03 -0.41 -0.09
N THR A 145 28.24 -1.47 -0.33
CA THR A 145 26.84 -1.35 -0.78
C THR A 145 26.02 -0.55 0.21
N LEU A 146 26.21 -0.75 1.52
CA LEU A 146 25.48 0.00 2.54
C LEU A 146 25.84 1.49 2.55
N LYS A 147 27.13 1.84 2.36
CA LYS A 147 27.55 3.24 2.22
C LYS A 147 26.87 3.91 1.03
N ASP A 148 26.92 3.27 -0.15
CA ASP A 148 26.28 3.80 -1.37
C ASP A 148 24.76 3.96 -1.18
N ALA A 149 24.11 2.97 -0.55
CA ALA A 149 22.68 2.99 -0.25
C ALA A 149 22.29 4.13 0.69
N ILE A 150 23.06 4.38 1.75
CA ILE A 150 22.82 5.47 2.70
C ILE A 150 23.00 6.82 2.01
N LYS A 151 24.07 7.03 1.26
CA LYS A 151 24.34 8.28 0.53
C LYS A 151 23.21 8.58 -0.46
N PHE A 152 22.79 7.60 -1.24
CA PHE A 152 21.69 7.75 -2.19
C PHE A 152 20.37 8.07 -1.51
N ALA A 153 20.03 7.34 -0.45
CA ALA A 153 18.82 7.61 0.34
C ALA A 153 18.82 9.02 0.95
N THR A 154 19.98 9.52 1.36
CA THR A 154 20.15 10.88 1.89
C THR A 154 19.82 11.94 0.84
N VAL A 155 20.33 11.79 -0.39
CA VAL A 155 20.02 12.72 -1.49
C VAL A 155 18.55 12.66 -1.87
N CYS A 156 17.98 11.45 -2.02
CA CYS A 156 16.56 11.30 -2.34
C CYS A 156 15.65 11.98 -1.32
N LYS A 157 15.99 11.90 -0.03
CA LYS A 157 15.21 12.54 1.04
C LYS A 157 15.38 14.05 1.05
N ARG A 158 16.60 14.55 0.87
CA ARG A 158 16.90 15.98 0.80
C ARG A 158 16.15 16.65 -0.35
N ASP A 159 16.10 16.01 -1.51
CA ASP A 159 15.52 16.55 -2.74
C ASP A 159 14.05 16.13 -2.93
N GLU A 160 13.44 15.50 -1.93
CA GLU A 160 12.07 14.96 -1.95
C GLU A 160 11.74 14.12 -3.19
N ASN A 161 12.75 13.41 -3.74
CA ASN A 161 12.60 12.60 -4.93
C ASN A 161 11.98 11.23 -4.60
N ASN A 162 10.67 11.23 -4.33
CA ASN A 162 9.95 10.04 -3.90
C ASN A 162 9.90 8.94 -4.98
N PHE A 163 9.96 9.28 -6.28
CA PHE A 163 10.00 8.27 -7.35
C PHE A 163 11.31 7.46 -7.30
N LEU A 164 12.45 8.12 -7.25
CA LEU A 164 13.75 7.42 -7.16
C LEU A 164 13.88 6.69 -5.83
N PHE A 165 13.36 7.29 -4.75
CA PHE A 165 13.39 6.64 -3.44
C PHE A 165 12.52 5.36 -3.42
N ALA A 166 11.34 5.37 -4.05
CA ALA A 166 10.50 4.18 -4.19
C ALA A 166 11.20 3.08 -5.03
N CYS A 167 11.85 3.45 -6.13
CA CYS A 167 12.66 2.52 -6.93
C CYS A 167 13.79 1.90 -6.11
N PHE A 168 14.51 2.71 -5.33
CA PHE A 168 15.56 2.27 -4.42
C PHE A 168 15.02 1.30 -3.35
N LEU A 169 13.94 1.65 -2.66
CA LEU A 169 13.30 0.79 -1.67
C LEU A 169 12.81 -0.54 -2.30
N GLY A 170 12.49 -0.51 -3.59
CA GLY A 170 12.07 -1.68 -4.36
C GLY A 170 13.19 -2.67 -4.66
N ILE A 171 14.45 -2.22 -4.72
CA ILE A 171 15.63 -3.08 -4.93
C ILE A 171 16.42 -3.35 -3.66
N LEU A 172 15.96 -2.81 -2.53
CA LEU A 172 16.70 -2.83 -1.28
C LEU A 172 16.87 -4.25 -0.73
N HIS A 173 15.78 -4.99 -0.60
CA HIS A 173 15.78 -6.32 0.02
C HIS A 173 14.71 -7.25 -0.54
N HIS A 174 15.13 -8.50 -0.75
CA HIS A 174 14.26 -9.64 -1.04
C HIS A 174 14.94 -10.93 -0.59
N GLN A 175 14.15 -12.01 -0.44
CA GLN A 175 14.67 -13.35 -0.14
C GLN A 175 15.52 -13.93 -1.28
N ARG A 176 15.27 -13.50 -2.54
CA ARG A 176 15.99 -13.96 -3.73
C ARG A 176 17.28 -13.15 -3.93
N PRO A 177 18.29 -13.74 -4.62
CA PRO A 177 19.46 -12.98 -5.11
C PRO A 177 19.06 -11.83 -6.03
N GLY A 178 19.98 -10.89 -6.26
CA GLY A 178 19.82 -9.80 -7.24
C GLY A 178 19.42 -8.45 -6.64
N PHE A 179 19.10 -8.40 -5.35
CA PHE A 179 18.82 -7.17 -4.62
C PHE A 179 20.09 -6.58 -3.99
N LEU A 180 20.03 -5.37 -3.45
CA LEU A 180 21.16 -4.72 -2.78
C LEU A 180 21.59 -5.47 -1.51
N SER A 181 20.62 -5.98 -0.76
CA SER A 181 20.89 -6.78 0.42
C SER A 181 21.32 -8.20 0.08
N TYR A 182 21.98 -8.85 1.01
CA TYR A 182 22.20 -10.29 0.96
C TYR A 182 20.84 -11.02 1.03
N PRO A 183 20.68 -12.15 0.33
CA PRO A 183 19.49 -12.96 0.45
C PRO A 183 19.32 -13.44 1.89
N SER A 184 18.12 -13.25 2.43
CA SER A 184 17.78 -13.77 3.75
C SER A 184 16.29 -14.01 3.84
N SER A 185 15.86 -14.86 4.79
CA SER A 185 14.44 -15.05 5.07
C SER A 185 13.88 -13.80 5.72
N HIS A 186 12.98 -13.10 5.03
CA HIS A 186 12.37 -11.85 5.51
C HIS A 186 13.39 -10.86 6.11
N LEU A 187 13.15 -10.41 7.33
CA LEU A 187 13.96 -9.46 8.05
C LEU A 187 14.82 -10.12 9.15
N VAL A 188 15.21 -11.37 8.94
CA VAL A 188 15.92 -12.19 9.93
C VAL A 188 17.30 -12.57 9.39
N PRO A 189 18.30 -11.68 9.50
CA PRO A 189 19.62 -11.89 8.88
C PRO A 189 20.33 -13.16 9.35
N TYR A 190 20.10 -13.60 10.58
CA TYR A 190 20.75 -14.80 11.12
C TYR A 190 20.33 -16.10 10.41
N LEU A 191 19.10 -16.16 9.86
CA LEU A 191 18.65 -17.31 9.09
C LEU A 191 19.40 -17.49 7.76
N ARG A 192 20.06 -16.43 7.28
CA ARG A 192 20.91 -16.49 6.10
C ARG A 192 22.07 -17.44 6.31
N LYS A 193 22.75 -17.38 7.47
CA LYS A 193 23.91 -18.24 7.77
C LYS A 193 23.57 -19.72 7.68
N LYS A 194 22.34 -20.09 8.04
CA LYS A 194 21.84 -21.47 7.94
C LYS A 194 21.51 -21.85 6.49
N LYS A 195 20.88 -20.97 5.74
CA LYS A 195 20.39 -21.27 4.37
C LYS A 195 21.44 -21.02 3.30
N TYR A 196 22.31 -20.04 3.51
CA TYR A 196 23.36 -19.58 2.60
C TYR A 196 24.66 -19.38 3.39
N PRO A 197 25.35 -20.45 3.84
CA PRO A 197 26.63 -20.35 4.52
C PRO A 197 27.65 -19.66 3.62
N ARG A 198 28.53 -18.82 4.19
CA ARG A 198 29.43 -17.98 3.41
C ARG A 198 30.53 -18.77 2.70
N ASP A 199 30.95 -19.86 3.27
CA ASP A 199 31.89 -20.82 2.71
C ASP A 199 31.36 -21.52 1.48
N GLN A 200 30.04 -21.81 1.44
CA GLN A 200 29.38 -22.49 0.32
C GLN A 200 28.83 -21.51 -0.72
N PHE A 201 28.52 -20.27 -0.36
CA PHE A 201 27.89 -19.26 -1.21
C PHE A 201 28.64 -17.92 -1.14
N PRO A 202 29.97 -17.84 -1.39
CA PRO A 202 30.76 -16.62 -1.24
C PRO A 202 30.29 -15.50 -2.18
N GLU A 203 29.77 -15.84 -3.37
CA GLU A 203 29.25 -14.89 -4.37
C GLU A 203 28.06 -14.09 -3.86
N LEU A 204 27.29 -14.62 -2.93
CA LEU A 204 26.14 -13.91 -2.35
C LEU A 204 26.53 -12.77 -1.40
N TYR A 205 27.80 -12.76 -0.94
CA TYR A 205 28.32 -11.79 0.03
C TYR A 205 29.21 -10.70 -0.59
N GLN A 206 29.26 -10.66 -1.92
CA GLN A 206 30.04 -9.67 -2.66
C GLN A 206 29.37 -8.28 -2.66
N TYR A 207 30.16 -7.28 -3.01
CA TYR A 207 29.67 -5.94 -3.30
C TYR A 207 28.62 -5.96 -4.39
N ARG A 208 27.56 -5.17 -4.17
CA ARG A 208 26.47 -5.03 -5.12
C ARG A 208 26.30 -3.58 -5.49
N GLU A 209 26.62 -3.28 -6.73
CA GLU A 209 26.55 -1.93 -7.25
C GLU A 209 25.11 -1.41 -7.25
N LEU A 210 24.91 -0.20 -6.71
CA LEU A 210 23.60 0.45 -6.67
C LEU A 210 23.16 0.93 -8.05
N ARG A 211 24.06 1.57 -8.83
CA ARG A 211 23.71 2.24 -10.08
C ARG A 211 23.04 1.29 -11.09
N SER A 212 23.69 0.18 -11.42
CA SER A 212 23.15 -0.78 -12.41
C SER A 212 21.79 -1.33 -12.03
N ARG A 213 21.59 -1.64 -10.73
CA ARG A 213 20.33 -2.17 -10.21
C ARG A 213 19.23 -1.12 -10.21
N LEU A 214 19.55 0.12 -9.85
CA LEU A 214 18.61 1.23 -9.85
C LEU A 214 18.13 1.55 -11.27
N LEU A 215 19.05 1.72 -12.22
CA LEU A 215 18.72 2.01 -13.62
C LEU A 215 17.89 0.87 -14.25
N SER A 216 18.25 -0.38 -13.97
CA SER A 216 17.45 -1.54 -14.39
C SER A 216 16.05 -1.53 -13.75
N LYS A 217 15.92 -1.09 -12.51
CA LYS A 217 14.61 -0.95 -11.84
C LYS A 217 13.76 0.14 -12.49
N ILE A 218 14.33 1.28 -12.82
CA ILE A 218 13.66 2.39 -13.49
C ILE A 218 13.18 1.94 -14.87
N ARG A 219 14.03 1.29 -15.69
CA ARG A 219 13.60 0.73 -16.99
C ARG A 219 12.42 -0.21 -16.85
N ARG A 220 12.42 -1.10 -15.86
CA ARG A 220 11.28 -1.98 -15.59
C ARG A 220 10.03 -1.22 -15.14
N ALA A 221 10.18 -0.10 -14.43
CA ALA A 221 9.04 0.73 -14.01
C ALA A 221 8.32 1.39 -15.19
N TYR A 222 9.03 1.62 -16.30
CA TYR A 222 8.45 2.20 -17.53
C TYR A 222 8.15 1.18 -18.63
N ALA A 223 8.47 -0.11 -18.43
CA ALA A 223 8.30 -1.12 -19.48
C ALA A 223 6.86 -1.26 -19.98
N ARG A 224 5.88 -1.02 -19.11
CA ARG A 224 4.43 -1.03 -19.40
C ARG A 224 3.75 0.10 -18.62
N CYS A 225 4.28 1.31 -18.79
CA CYS A 225 3.72 2.50 -18.18
C CYS A 225 3.07 3.34 -19.28
N PRO A 226 1.74 3.34 -19.41
CA PRO A 226 1.09 4.26 -20.33
C PRO A 226 1.31 5.70 -19.87
N LYS A 227 1.15 6.64 -20.79
CA LYS A 227 1.21 8.06 -20.45
C LYS A 227 0.13 8.36 -19.41
N ILE A 228 0.54 8.82 -18.25
CA ILE A 228 -0.39 9.23 -17.20
C ILE A 228 -0.92 10.62 -17.57
N PRO A 229 -2.26 10.78 -17.67
CA PRO A 229 -2.83 12.09 -17.90
C PRO A 229 -2.42 13.06 -16.79
N THR A 230 -1.94 14.24 -17.16
CA THR A 230 -1.54 15.29 -16.21
C THR A 230 -2.74 16.06 -15.65
N ASN A 231 -3.95 15.57 -15.86
CA ASN A 231 -5.20 16.27 -15.58
C ASN A 231 -5.50 16.30 -14.08
N GLY A 232 -5.20 17.41 -13.47
CA GLY A 232 -5.68 17.78 -12.15
C GLY A 232 -4.73 17.50 -10.99
N ASN A 233 -4.97 18.21 -9.90
CA ASN A 233 -4.19 18.14 -8.66
C ASN A 233 -4.56 16.89 -7.85
N SER A 234 -3.91 15.76 -8.14
CA SER A 234 -3.98 14.62 -7.25
C SER A 234 -3.07 14.81 -6.05
N VAL A 235 -3.57 14.48 -4.87
CA VAL A 235 -2.94 14.81 -3.59
C VAL A 235 -2.81 13.57 -2.72
N HIS A 236 -1.65 13.46 -2.05
CA HIS A 236 -1.47 12.53 -0.94
C HIS A 236 -1.22 13.29 0.37
N LYS A 237 -1.93 12.91 1.43
CA LYS A 237 -1.74 13.42 2.80
C LYS A 237 -1.12 12.34 3.67
N HIS A 238 -0.03 12.66 4.36
CA HIS A 238 0.59 11.76 5.34
C HIS A 238 -0.01 12.01 6.72
N CYS A 239 -1.14 11.39 6.99
CA CYS A 239 -1.84 11.52 8.26
C CYS A 239 -2.82 10.36 8.50
N SER A 240 -3.27 10.24 9.75
CA SER A 240 -4.33 9.32 10.13
C SER A 240 -5.68 9.75 9.54
N VAL A 241 -6.55 8.81 9.18
CA VAL A 241 -7.92 9.10 8.76
C VAL A 241 -8.71 9.88 9.83
N ARG A 242 -8.33 9.76 11.10
CA ARG A 242 -8.97 10.50 12.20
C ARG A 242 -8.69 12.00 12.12
N SER A 243 -7.46 12.39 11.80
CA SER A 243 -7.03 13.79 11.62
C SER A 243 -7.18 14.29 10.18
N LEU A 244 -7.48 13.40 9.22
CA LEU A 244 -7.63 13.76 7.82
C LEU A 244 -8.86 14.63 7.59
N ASN A 245 -8.68 15.78 6.97
CA ASN A 245 -9.77 16.54 6.37
C ASN A 245 -9.98 16.04 4.94
N LEU A 246 -11.15 15.45 4.67
CA LEU A 246 -11.54 15.09 3.31
C LEU A 246 -11.81 16.36 2.49
N PRO A 247 -11.75 16.28 1.14
CA PRO A 247 -12.27 17.34 0.30
C PRO A 247 -13.73 17.65 0.64
N GLU A 248 -14.13 18.92 0.54
CA GLU A 248 -15.52 19.35 0.82
C GLU A 248 -16.54 18.59 -0.02
N SER A 249 -16.14 18.21 -1.23
CA SER A 249 -16.98 17.41 -2.15
C SER A 249 -16.12 16.46 -2.98
N PHE A 250 -16.55 15.19 -3.09
CA PHE A 250 -15.91 14.19 -3.95
C PHE A 250 -16.93 13.19 -4.49
N ASP A 251 -16.56 12.45 -5.54
CA ASP A 251 -17.50 11.65 -6.34
C ASP A 251 -17.53 10.20 -5.90
N CYS A 252 -16.39 9.61 -5.52
CA CYS A 252 -16.31 8.21 -5.14
C CYS A 252 -15.23 7.97 -4.07
N LEU A 253 -15.51 7.05 -3.13
CA LEU A 253 -14.52 6.52 -2.21
C LEU A 253 -14.29 5.04 -2.53
N ILE A 254 -13.03 4.67 -2.70
CA ILE A 254 -12.60 3.26 -2.85
C ILE A 254 -11.43 3.04 -1.92
N THR A 255 -11.60 2.20 -0.89
CA THR A 255 -10.56 2.05 0.13
C THR A 255 -10.56 0.68 0.77
N SER A 256 -9.38 0.25 1.22
CA SER A 256 -9.17 -0.99 1.97
C SER A 256 -8.52 -0.68 3.31
N PRO A 257 -9.30 -0.47 4.38
CA PRO A 257 -8.75 -0.21 5.71
C PRO A 257 -7.92 -1.40 6.22
N PRO A 258 -6.94 -1.17 7.10
CA PRO A 258 -6.11 -2.24 7.62
C PRO A 258 -6.95 -3.31 8.32
N TYR A 259 -6.74 -4.59 7.96
CA TYR A 259 -7.47 -5.71 8.53
C TYR A 259 -6.97 -5.98 9.95
N MET A 260 -7.91 -6.11 10.91
CA MET A 260 -7.58 -6.35 12.32
C MET A 260 -6.67 -7.58 12.48
N ASN A 261 -5.49 -7.40 13.08
CA ASN A 261 -4.51 -8.46 13.38
C ASN A 261 -4.03 -9.31 12.17
N ALA A 262 -4.23 -8.88 10.94
CA ALA A 262 -3.86 -9.67 9.76
C ALA A 262 -2.38 -9.52 9.39
N LEU A 263 -1.85 -8.31 9.43
CA LEU A 263 -0.49 -7.99 8.96
C LEU A 263 0.24 -7.09 9.98
N ASP A 264 1.52 -7.34 10.15
CA ASP A 264 2.43 -6.46 10.88
C ASP A 264 3.24 -5.65 9.86
N TYR A 265 2.64 -4.57 9.36
CA TYR A 265 3.23 -3.71 8.33
C TYR A 265 4.59 -3.14 8.74
N ASN A 266 4.78 -2.83 10.01
CA ASN A 266 6.02 -2.25 10.52
C ASN A 266 7.15 -3.29 10.52
N ARG A 267 6.87 -4.50 10.98
CA ARG A 267 7.84 -5.59 10.96
C ARG A 267 8.22 -5.97 9.54
N ASP A 268 7.24 -6.11 8.67
CA ASP A 268 7.44 -6.56 7.30
C ASP A 268 8.18 -5.50 6.43
N ASN A 269 8.11 -4.23 6.81
CA ASN A 269 8.82 -3.14 6.14
C ASN A 269 9.97 -2.53 6.95
N ARG A 270 10.38 -3.16 8.06
CA ARG A 270 11.36 -2.62 9.02
C ARG A 270 12.62 -2.04 8.37
N LEU A 271 13.21 -2.76 7.42
CA LEU A 271 14.42 -2.30 6.75
C LEU A 271 14.16 -1.07 5.87
N ARG A 272 13.03 -1.02 5.15
CA ARG A 272 12.62 0.13 4.35
C ARG A 272 12.34 1.34 5.23
N LEU A 273 11.61 1.13 6.32
CA LEU A 273 11.31 2.18 7.30
C LEU A 273 12.57 2.76 7.92
N TRP A 274 13.60 1.94 8.18
CA TRP A 274 14.88 2.43 8.67
C TRP A 274 15.57 3.37 7.65
N PHE A 275 15.55 3.06 6.35
CA PHE A 275 16.10 3.96 5.32
C PHE A 275 15.29 5.25 5.18
N ILE A 276 13.99 5.19 5.42
CA ILE A 276 13.12 6.38 5.43
C ILE A 276 13.43 7.26 6.63
N ASN A 277 13.42 6.70 7.82
CA ASN A 277 13.76 7.37 9.07
C ASN A 277 14.52 6.42 10.01
N PRO A 278 15.84 6.61 10.19
CA PRO A 278 16.64 5.77 11.09
C PRO A 278 16.17 5.77 12.54
N ASN A 279 15.51 6.85 12.97
CA ASN A 279 14.95 7.01 14.30
C ASN A 279 13.49 6.56 14.41
N TYR A 280 12.96 5.89 13.37
CA TYR A 280 11.58 5.43 13.37
C TYR A 280 11.34 4.46 14.54
N SER A 281 10.44 4.83 15.40
CA SER A 281 9.86 3.95 16.41
C SER A 281 8.40 3.67 16.04
N VAL A 282 7.95 2.44 16.30
CA VAL A 282 6.55 2.06 16.08
C VAL A 282 5.68 2.90 17.01
N THR A 283 4.81 3.74 16.44
CA THR A 283 3.93 4.58 17.23
C THR A 283 2.82 3.77 17.90
N THR A 284 2.23 4.33 18.95
CA THR A 284 1.09 3.70 19.64
C THR A 284 -0.12 3.58 18.70
N GLU A 285 -0.30 4.51 17.75
CA GLU A 285 -1.37 4.48 16.75
C GLU A 285 -1.25 3.30 15.81
N ASP A 286 -0.04 2.91 15.40
CA ASP A 286 0.20 1.73 14.55
C ASP A 286 -0.25 0.42 15.21
N LYS A 287 -0.20 0.37 16.56
CA LYS A 287 -0.61 -0.81 17.35
C LYS A 287 -2.11 -0.79 17.69
N VAL A 288 -2.72 0.38 17.75
CA VAL A 288 -4.08 0.58 18.27
C VAL A 288 -5.15 0.12 17.28
N ILE A 289 -4.96 0.31 15.97
CA ILE A 289 -5.93 -0.10 14.93
C ILE A 289 -6.14 -1.63 14.92
N GLN A 290 -5.25 -2.40 15.54
CA GLN A 290 -5.40 -3.85 15.65
C GLN A 290 -6.49 -4.28 16.65
N LYS A 291 -6.93 -3.41 17.55
CA LYS A 291 -8.00 -3.69 18.52
C LYS A 291 -9.36 -3.34 17.90
N GLN A 292 -10.37 -4.16 18.18
CA GLN A 292 -11.72 -3.99 17.63
C GLN A 292 -12.32 -2.61 17.90
N GLU A 293 -12.13 -2.06 19.09
CA GLU A 293 -12.67 -0.74 19.46
C GLU A 293 -11.99 0.38 18.66
N ALA A 294 -10.68 0.32 18.50
CA ALA A 294 -9.95 1.31 17.72
C ALA A 294 -10.29 1.24 16.22
N PHE A 295 -10.51 0.04 15.68
CA PHE A 295 -11.00 -0.15 14.34
C PHE A 295 -12.39 0.48 14.18
N LYS A 296 -13.32 0.23 15.12
CA LYS A 296 -14.65 0.84 15.14
C LYS A 296 -14.59 2.36 15.12
N ILE A 297 -13.79 2.96 16.02
CA ILE A 297 -13.61 4.42 16.09
C ILE A 297 -13.07 4.96 14.76
N THR A 298 -12.11 4.27 14.17
CA THR A 298 -11.49 4.69 12.91
C THR A 298 -12.47 4.64 11.74
N ILE A 299 -13.22 3.55 11.59
CA ILE A 299 -14.25 3.42 10.54
C ILE A 299 -15.42 4.39 10.78
N ALA A 300 -15.86 4.55 12.03
CA ALA A 300 -16.92 5.52 12.36
C ALA A 300 -16.48 6.97 12.02
N SER A 301 -15.23 7.33 12.33
CA SER A 301 -14.68 8.63 11.94
C SER A 301 -14.67 8.81 10.42
N LEU A 302 -14.24 7.79 9.66
CA LEU A 302 -14.23 7.82 8.21
C LEU A 302 -15.66 8.03 7.67
N VAL A 303 -16.59 7.14 8.02
CA VAL A 303 -17.91 7.13 7.39
C VAL A 303 -18.74 8.38 7.73
N LYS A 304 -18.53 9.00 8.90
CA LYS A 304 -19.10 10.32 9.21
C LYS A 304 -18.64 11.38 8.22
N LYS A 305 -17.32 11.45 7.94
CA LYS A 305 -16.75 12.39 6.99
C LYS A 305 -17.24 12.12 5.56
N VAL A 306 -17.34 10.83 5.19
CA VAL A 306 -17.89 10.41 3.89
C VAL A 306 -19.37 10.83 3.76
N ASN A 307 -20.15 10.63 4.81
CA ASN A 307 -21.56 11.03 4.82
C ASN A 307 -21.76 12.53 4.56
N SER A 308 -20.83 13.37 5.02
CA SER A 308 -20.87 14.81 4.81
C SER A 308 -20.39 15.22 3.42
N SER A 309 -19.28 14.64 2.94
CA SER A 309 -18.51 15.15 1.79
C SER A 309 -18.70 14.38 0.49
N LEU A 310 -19.16 13.13 0.53
CA LEU A 310 -19.50 12.38 -0.70
C LEU A 310 -20.72 13.05 -1.35
N LYS A 311 -20.70 13.25 -2.65
CA LYS A 311 -21.84 13.80 -3.41
C LYS A 311 -23.05 12.86 -3.35
N THR A 312 -24.26 13.40 -3.45
CA THR A 312 -25.46 12.62 -3.74
C THR A 312 -25.27 11.83 -5.03
N ASN A 313 -25.75 10.60 -5.08
CA ASN A 313 -25.49 9.60 -6.13
C ASN A 313 -24.03 9.14 -6.23
N GLY A 314 -23.15 9.53 -5.30
CA GLY A 314 -21.79 9.02 -5.21
C GLY A 314 -21.70 7.63 -4.59
N TYR A 315 -20.59 6.94 -4.83
CA TYR A 315 -20.37 5.59 -4.33
C TYR A 315 -19.29 5.54 -3.26
N CYS A 316 -19.48 4.68 -2.27
CA CYS A 316 -18.51 4.38 -1.22
C CYS A 316 -18.23 2.87 -1.21
N VAL A 317 -17.01 2.48 -1.63
CA VAL A 317 -16.57 1.09 -1.68
C VAL A 317 -15.56 0.85 -0.56
N ILE A 318 -15.93 -0.02 0.40
CA ILE A 318 -15.06 -0.42 1.52
C ILE A 318 -14.71 -1.89 1.36
N ILE A 319 -13.41 -2.20 1.26
CA ILE A 319 -12.91 -3.56 1.07
C ILE A 319 -12.40 -4.08 2.40
N VAL A 320 -12.93 -5.21 2.86
CA VAL A 320 -12.56 -5.83 4.13
C VAL A 320 -12.21 -7.29 3.98
N GLY A 321 -11.12 -7.70 4.61
CA GLY A 321 -10.67 -9.09 4.59
C GLY A 321 -11.16 -9.87 5.80
N GLU A 322 -11.67 -11.07 5.58
CA GLU A 322 -12.08 -11.99 6.64
C GLU A 322 -11.04 -13.06 6.92
N ARG A 323 -10.80 -13.30 8.21
CA ARG A 323 -9.89 -14.33 8.70
C ARG A 323 -10.66 -15.62 9.01
N ILE A 324 -9.94 -16.75 8.99
CA ILE A 324 -10.45 -17.97 9.60
C ILE A 324 -10.40 -17.80 11.11
N ALA A 325 -11.49 -17.41 11.72
CA ALA A 325 -11.56 -17.47 13.17
C ALA A 325 -12.14 -18.83 13.59
N SER A 326 -11.54 -19.41 14.61
CA SER A 326 -12.04 -20.66 15.21
C SER A 326 -13.45 -20.52 15.82
N LYS A 327 -13.91 -19.30 16.07
CA LYS A 327 -15.31 -18.97 16.47
C LYS A 327 -15.60 -17.53 16.06
N PRO A 328 -16.13 -17.24 14.86
CA PRO A 328 -16.52 -15.88 14.50
C PRO A 328 -17.79 -15.52 15.24
N LYS A 329 -17.68 -14.65 16.24
CA LYS A 329 -18.88 -14.03 16.85
C LYS A 329 -19.55 -13.01 15.90
N THR A 330 -18.77 -12.43 14.95
CA THR A 330 -19.27 -11.43 13.98
C THR A 330 -18.31 -11.37 12.78
N HIS A 331 -18.84 -11.43 11.57
CA HIS A 331 -18.06 -11.17 10.36
C HIS A 331 -17.67 -9.69 10.29
N LEU A 332 -16.43 -9.40 9.86
CA LEU A 332 -15.93 -8.03 9.78
C LEU A 332 -16.75 -7.17 8.81
N SER A 333 -17.16 -7.76 7.70
CA SER A 333 -18.05 -7.11 6.72
C SER A 333 -19.37 -6.63 7.35
N HIS A 334 -20.03 -7.51 8.11
CA HIS A 334 -21.25 -7.15 8.83
C HIS A 334 -21.01 -6.08 9.91
N PHE A 335 -19.86 -6.17 10.61
CA PHE A 335 -19.47 -5.16 11.60
C PHE A 335 -19.31 -3.77 10.98
N VAL A 336 -18.69 -3.69 9.79
CA VAL A 336 -18.54 -2.43 9.05
C VAL A 336 -19.90 -1.92 8.57
N CYS A 337 -20.77 -2.77 8.03
CA CYS A 337 -22.11 -2.36 7.61
C CYS A 337 -22.94 -1.76 8.77
N ASN A 338 -22.83 -2.33 9.99
CA ASN A 338 -23.49 -1.77 11.17
C ASN A 338 -22.93 -0.38 11.53
N ILE A 339 -21.61 -0.19 11.44
CA ILE A 339 -21.01 1.12 11.67
C ILE A 339 -21.48 2.13 10.64
N VAL A 340 -21.59 1.76 9.36
CA VAL A 340 -22.10 2.64 8.30
C VAL A 340 -23.55 3.02 8.59
N ALA A 341 -24.40 2.05 8.94
CA ALA A 341 -25.81 2.31 9.27
C ALA A 341 -25.98 3.25 10.49
N ASP A 342 -25.11 3.10 11.51
CA ASP A 342 -25.16 3.92 12.73
C ASP A 342 -24.66 5.36 12.50
N TYR A 343 -23.64 5.56 11.63
CA TYR A 343 -22.89 6.83 11.53
C TYR A 343 -22.99 7.54 10.18
N ALA A 344 -23.53 6.90 9.16
CA ALA A 344 -23.66 7.45 7.80
C ALA A 344 -25.02 7.04 7.17
N PRO A 345 -26.15 7.53 7.71
CA PRO A 345 -27.48 7.05 7.33
C PRO A 345 -27.86 7.33 5.87
N SER A 346 -27.20 8.28 5.19
CA SER A 346 -27.40 8.53 3.76
C SER A 346 -26.71 7.50 2.86
N LEU A 347 -25.79 6.67 3.40
CA LEU A 347 -25.15 5.60 2.66
C LEU A 347 -26.01 4.32 2.75
N LYS A 348 -26.59 3.91 1.64
CA LYS A 348 -27.36 2.67 1.55
C LYS A 348 -26.51 1.56 0.95
N LEU A 349 -26.50 0.40 1.59
CA LEU A 349 -25.82 -0.78 1.05
C LEU A 349 -26.52 -1.22 -0.24
N LEU A 350 -25.79 -1.16 -1.34
CA LEU A 350 -26.27 -1.56 -2.66
C LEU A 350 -25.99 -3.04 -2.92
N GLU A 351 -24.75 -3.45 -2.70
CA GLU A 351 -24.26 -4.79 -3.05
C GLU A 351 -23.09 -5.21 -2.14
N VAL A 352 -22.89 -6.50 -1.98
CA VAL A 352 -21.74 -7.11 -1.35
C VAL A 352 -21.13 -8.12 -2.31
N MET A 353 -19.89 -7.91 -2.75
CA MET A 353 -19.18 -8.90 -3.55
C MET A 353 -18.17 -9.68 -2.68
N GLU A 354 -18.04 -10.98 -2.93
CA GLU A 354 -17.11 -11.86 -2.19
C GLU A 354 -16.04 -12.43 -3.10
N ASP A 355 -14.74 -12.23 -2.77
CA ASP A 355 -13.59 -12.92 -3.38
C ASP A 355 -12.99 -13.93 -2.40
N HIS A 356 -12.88 -15.18 -2.86
CA HIS A 356 -12.15 -16.22 -2.16
C HIS A 356 -10.66 -16.17 -2.53
N ILE A 357 -9.80 -15.86 -1.56
CA ILE A 357 -8.35 -15.76 -1.79
C ILE A 357 -7.73 -17.16 -1.69
N PRO A 358 -7.26 -17.75 -2.79
CA PRO A 358 -6.57 -19.03 -2.76
C PRO A 358 -5.24 -18.94 -2.02
N ASP A 359 -4.75 -20.06 -1.47
CA ASP A 359 -3.53 -20.12 -0.64
C ASP A 359 -2.28 -19.55 -1.31
N ILE A 360 -2.18 -19.68 -2.64
CA ILE A 360 -1.06 -19.15 -3.42
C ILE A 360 -1.01 -17.61 -3.42
N ARG A 361 -2.16 -16.96 -3.29
CA ARG A 361 -2.28 -15.49 -3.26
C ARG A 361 -2.17 -14.91 -1.85
N ARG A 362 -2.22 -15.73 -0.81
CA ARG A 362 -2.19 -15.26 0.58
C ARG A 362 -0.81 -14.81 1.00
N SER A 363 -0.73 -13.66 1.64
CA SER A 363 0.49 -13.19 2.28
C SER A 363 0.89 -14.06 3.49
N ARG A 364 -0.07 -14.69 4.14
CA ARG A 364 0.11 -15.68 5.22
C ARG A 364 -0.80 -16.89 4.96
N ARG A 365 -0.24 -18.08 5.04
CA ARG A 365 -0.94 -19.34 4.82
C ARG A 365 -1.50 -19.96 6.10
N ASP A 366 -1.10 -19.44 7.26
CA ASP A 366 -1.60 -19.89 8.57
C ASP A 366 -3.04 -19.39 8.83
N TYR A 367 -3.60 -19.75 9.97
CA TYR A 367 -4.94 -19.34 10.42
C TYR A 367 -5.12 -17.82 10.56
N ARG A 368 -4.02 -17.04 10.53
CA ARG A 368 -4.02 -15.58 10.58
C ARG A 368 -4.19 -14.96 9.19
N GLY A 369 -4.09 -15.75 8.13
CA GLY A 369 -4.25 -15.26 6.77
C GLY A 369 -5.70 -14.91 6.43
N THR A 370 -5.91 -13.86 5.61
CA THR A 370 -7.21 -13.52 5.05
C THR A 370 -7.61 -14.59 4.04
N LYS A 371 -8.80 -15.18 4.18
CA LYS A 371 -9.34 -16.18 3.26
C LYS A 371 -10.35 -15.65 2.27
N LYS A 372 -11.07 -14.62 2.68
CA LYS A 372 -12.09 -13.96 1.88
C LYS A 372 -11.93 -12.46 1.96
N GLU A 373 -12.24 -11.78 0.90
CA GLU A 373 -12.41 -10.33 0.87
C GLU A 373 -13.83 -10.01 0.47
N HIS A 374 -14.45 -9.07 1.19
CA HIS A 374 -15.75 -8.52 0.86
C HIS A 374 -15.60 -7.09 0.38
N PHE A 375 -16.25 -6.78 -0.72
CA PHE A 375 -16.38 -5.45 -1.28
C PHE A 375 -17.77 -4.94 -0.93
N LEU A 376 -17.82 -4.00 0.00
CA LEU A 376 -19.05 -3.41 0.50
C LEU A 376 -19.34 -2.16 -0.32
N ILE A 377 -20.35 -2.20 -1.18
CA ILE A 377 -20.72 -1.13 -2.09
C ILE A 377 -21.89 -0.36 -1.51
N PHE A 378 -21.66 0.89 -1.18
CA PHE A 378 -22.70 1.80 -0.70
C PHE A 378 -22.95 2.90 -1.74
N HIS A 379 -24.20 3.31 -1.85
CA HIS A 379 -24.64 4.42 -2.68
C HIS A 379 -25.20 5.51 -1.77
N LYS A 380 -24.85 6.77 -2.01
CA LYS A 380 -25.38 7.92 -1.27
C LYS A 380 -26.69 8.38 -1.88
N VAL A 381 -27.76 8.35 -1.08
CA VAL A 381 -29.09 8.86 -1.44
C VAL A 381 -29.31 10.26 -0.90
#